data_91b7e2d68fab0eb2bd202ac49a7c04fc
#
_entry.id   91b7e2d68fab0eb2bd202ac49a7c04fc
#
_cell.length_a   1.000
_cell.length_b   1.000
_cell.length_c   1.000
_cell.angle_alpha   90.00
_cell.angle_beta   90.00
_cell.angle_gamma   90.00
#
_symmetry.space_group_name_H-M   'P 1'
#
loop_
_entity.id
_entity.type
_entity.pdbx_description
1 polymer ?
#
loop_
_entity_poly.entity_id
_entity_poly.type
_entity_poly.pdbx_seq_one_letter_code
_entity_poly.pdbx_strand_id
1 'polypeptide(L)'
;MIRNHLIDRQSTQSGLFYGILDADLGPDTKLSLGGAEYQHRDIDSAIWSGLPMFFSDGTRTHFRRSLNTAPDWAYWDTENTNIFGGFEHSFENDWTLKLDAIHVHKKGEAKLLYTWGQPDRVTGLGLDPSPSYYWHDATQTVLSAKLNGSYELFGRQHEFFSGATADWMDEDYAYYLPVNPPAPFGSIFESDGSYPEPGWGSERLRVSKIDQFGAYGATRLNITDELKFIGGARFSHIETETVRKWTGASTAQIEDEITPYFGVTYDLTSNLSVYASYADVFRVQTERDINDQYLDPVTGSNIEAGIKGTWFDDRLNGSIAIFRAMEDNVAVATGEYIPPGTTTLAYRTAQGVETKGIEGELSGELTPGWNLTLGATVLESKDGEGNEVNTTLPREMVRLFTTYTLPGEWNKLTIGGGVNWQGKTYLPISTTTGTVRYTQAPYVTVSLMARYDFNETVSAQFNVENLFDKRYVQILEGDEQISFGAPRRAFLRLSAKF
;
A
#
# COMPACT_ATOMS: atom_id res chain seq x y z
N MET A 1 17.73 -8.55 -12.54
CA MET A 1 16.80 -9.08 -13.58
C MET A 1 16.42 -7.91 -14.47
N ILE A 2 16.63 -7.99 -15.77
CA ILE A 2 16.24 -6.94 -16.74
C ILE A 2 14.85 -7.30 -17.27
N ARG A 3 13.91 -6.38 -17.20
CA ARG A 3 12.57 -6.52 -17.78
C ARG A 3 12.32 -5.40 -18.77
N ASN A 4 12.02 -5.74 -20.01
CA ASN A 4 11.46 -4.79 -20.94
C ASN A 4 9.96 -4.61 -20.58
N HIS A 5 9.56 -3.39 -20.35
CA HIS A 5 8.18 -3.07 -20.04
C HIS A 5 7.32 -3.07 -21.31
N LEU A 6 6.00 -3.20 -21.09
CA LEU A 6 5.01 -3.00 -22.14
C LEU A 6 4.79 -1.51 -22.50
N ILE A 7 5.46 -0.64 -21.76
CA ILE A 7 5.53 0.81 -21.99
C ILE A 7 6.75 1.06 -22.87
N ASP A 8 6.58 1.79 -23.95
CA ASP A 8 7.61 2.07 -24.93
C ASP A 8 8.86 2.68 -24.27
N ARG A 9 10.02 2.25 -24.68
CA ARG A 9 11.34 2.70 -24.20
C ARG A 9 11.65 2.46 -22.72
N GLN A 10 10.66 2.06 -21.89
CA GLN A 10 10.93 1.81 -20.47
C GLN A 10 11.61 0.46 -20.26
N SER A 11 12.65 0.46 -19.44
CA SER A 11 13.26 -0.77 -18.93
C SER A 11 13.38 -0.72 -17.42
N THR A 12 13.46 -1.89 -16.78
CA THR A 12 13.72 -2.00 -15.35
C THR A 12 14.79 -3.06 -15.11
N GLN A 13 15.83 -2.67 -14.40
CA GLN A 13 16.80 -3.60 -13.83
C GLN A 13 16.61 -3.63 -12.31
N SER A 14 16.66 -4.81 -11.69
CA SER A 14 16.63 -4.94 -10.24
C SER A 14 17.45 -6.11 -9.77
N GLY A 15 18.09 -5.96 -8.62
CA GLY A 15 18.82 -6.99 -7.92
C GLY A 15 18.44 -7.02 -6.45
N LEU A 16 18.44 -8.21 -5.86
CA LEU A 16 18.23 -8.44 -4.45
C LEU A 16 19.30 -9.40 -3.95
N PHE A 17 19.96 -9.03 -2.86
CA PHE A 17 20.82 -9.90 -2.08
C PHE A 17 20.26 -9.97 -0.66
N TYR A 18 20.14 -11.18 -0.13
CA TYR A 18 19.57 -11.42 1.19
C TYR A 18 20.35 -12.52 1.93
N GLY A 19 20.55 -12.32 3.24
CA GLY A 19 21.15 -13.32 4.12
C GLY A 19 20.61 -13.19 5.55
N ILE A 20 20.37 -14.31 6.21
CA ILE A 20 19.98 -14.38 7.63
C ILE A 20 20.77 -15.48 8.31
N LEU A 21 21.10 -15.26 9.58
CA LEU A 21 21.72 -16.24 10.46
C LEU A 21 20.84 -16.39 11.71
N ASP A 22 20.27 -17.57 11.89
CA ASP A 22 19.53 -17.93 13.09
C ASP A 22 20.36 -18.86 13.96
N ALA A 23 20.28 -18.66 15.28
CA ALA A 23 20.98 -19.48 16.29
C ALA A 23 20.03 -19.81 17.44
N ASP A 24 19.91 -21.11 17.75
CA ASP A 24 19.25 -21.57 18.97
C ASP A 24 20.30 -21.56 20.10
N LEU A 25 20.14 -20.66 21.07
CA LEU A 25 21.03 -20.55 22.26
C LEU A 25 20.64 -21.50 23.37
N GLY A 26 19.60 -22.31 23.15
CA GLY A 26 19.04 -23.29 24.06
C GLY A 26 17.63 -23.66 23.63
N PRO A 27 16.91 -24.53 24.38
CA PRO A 27 15.55 -24.94 24.03
C PRO A 27 14.56 -23.76 24.01
N ASP A 28 14.83 -22.71 24.80
CA ASP A 28 13.88 -21.64 25.07
C ASP A 28 14.35 -20.27 24.54
N THR A 29 15.52 -20.22 23.86
CA THR A 29 16.12 -18.95 23.42
C THR A 29 16.57 -19.05 21.96
N LYS A 30 16.02 -18.16 21.13
CA LYS A 30 16.40 -17.98 19.73
C LYS A 30 17.01 -16.61 19.51
N LEU A 31 18.07 -16.55 18.73
CA LEU A 31 18.73 -15.34 18.30
C LEU A 31 18.77 -15.32 16.77
N SER A 32 18.11 -14.34 16.16
CA SER A 32 18.26 -14.05 14.74
C SER A 32 19.26 -12.91 14.60
N LEU A 33 20.50 -13.27 14.23
CA LEU A 33 21.56 -12.29 14.01
C LEU A 33 21.51 -11.87 12.53
N GLY A 34 20.93 -10.72 12.32
CA GLY A 34 21.13 -9.91 11.15
C GLY A 34 20.91 -10.59 9.81
N GLY A 35 19.73 -10.44 9.26
CA GLY A 35 19.65 -10.35 7.82
C GLY A 35 20.26 -9.05 7.38
N ALA A 36 21.02 -9.09 6.31
CA ALA A 36 21.30 -7.92 5.51
C ALA A 36 20.55 -8.13 4.19
N GLU A 37 19.72 -7.17 3.86
CA GLU A 37 19.06 -7.13 2.55
C GLU A 37 19.55 -5.88 1.83
N TYR A 38 20.08 -6.08 0.63
CA TYR A 38 20.41 -5.00 -0.29
C TYR A 38 19.58 -5.17 -1.55
N GLN A 39 18.81 -4.16 -1.88
CA GLN A 39 18.01 -4.11 -3.09
C GLN A 39 18.35 -2.84 -3.87
N HIS A 40 18.55 -2.97 -5.18
CA HIS A 40 18.58 -1.84 -6.10
C HIS A 40 17.54 -2.02 -7.19
N ARG A 41 17.04 -0.92 -7.72
CA ARG A 41 16.12 -0.88 -8.83
C ARG A 41 16.35 0.38 -9.65
N ASP A 42 16.68 0.19 -10.91
CA ASP A 42 16.91 1.24 -11.89
C ASP A 42 15.83 1.17 -12.95
N ILE A 43 15.21 2.29 -13.27
CA ILE A 43 14.17 2.40 -14.27
C ILE A 43 14.56 3.48 -15.26
N ASP A 44 14.83 3.07 -16.52
CA ASP A 44 15.09 3.99 -17.62
C ASP A 44 13.79 4.43 -18.31
N SER A 45 13.79 5.61 -18.89
CA SER A 45 12.62 6.25 -19.51
C SER A 45 11.39 6.15 -18.60
N ALA A 46 11.62 6.43 -17.31
CA ALA A 46 10.63 6.26 -16.26
C ALA A 46 9.46 7.23 -16.44
N ILE A 47 8.27 6.69 -16.61
CA ILE A 47 7.04 7.48 -16.57
C ILE A 47 6.52 7.53 -15.14
N TRP A 48 6.29 8.73 -14.63
CA TRP A 48 5.65 8.95 -13.33
C TRP A 48 4.21 9.42 -13.48
N SER A 49 3.98 10.41 -14.36
CA SER A 49 2.64 10.88 -14.66
C SER A 49 1.86 9.84 -15.48
N GLY A 50 0.55 9.84 -15.34
CA GLY A 50 -0.33 9.07 -16.19
C GLY A 50 -0.52 9.70 -17.56
N LEU A 51 -1.58 9.31 -18.23
CA LEU A 51 -2.04 9.89 -19.49
C LEU A 51 -3.30 10.72 -19.26
N PRO A 52 -3.50 11.84 -19.95
CA PRO A 52 -4.70 12.67 -19.84
C PRO A 52 -5.99 11.86 -20.02
N MET A 53 -6.99 12.13 -19.17
CA MET A 53 -8.30 11.46 -19.26
C MET A 53 -9.16 11.97 -20.41
N PHE A 54 -9.07 13.26 -20.70
CA PHE A 54 -9.87 13.94 -21.71
C PHE A 54 -8.99 14.77 -22.63
N PHE A 55 -9.48 14.99 -23.84
CA PHE A 55 -9.02 16.05 -24.70
C PHE A 55 -9.60 17.40 -24.27
N SER A 56 -9.03 18.51 -24.75
CA SER A 56 -9.46 19.86 -24.41
C SER A 56 -10.93 20.17 -24.77
N ASP A 57 -11.50 19.42 -25.74
CA ASP A 57 -12.92 19.49 -26.12
C ASP A 57 -13.84 18.67 -25.19
N GLY A 58 -13.30 18.06 -24.10
CA GLY A 58 -14.03 17.21 -23.16
C GLY A 58 -14.28 15.79 -23.67
N THR A 59 -13.81 15.41 -24.84
CA THR A 59 -13.92 14.02 -25.31
C THR A 59 -12.90 13.13 -24.63
N ARG A 60 -13.31 11.89 -24.32
CA ARG A 60 -12.45 10.90 -23.66
C ARG A 60 -11.29 10.48 -24.56
N THR A 61 -10.09 10.39 -23.96
CA THR A 61 -8.89 9.94 -24.66
C THR A 61 -8.87 8.43 -24.88
N HIS A 62 -8.18 7.99 -25.93
CA HIS A 62 -8.02 6.59 -26.31
C HIS A 62 -6.58 6.29 -26.76
N PHE A 63 -5.63 6.45 -25.83
CA PHE A 63 -4.22 6.18 -26.11
C PHE A 63 -3.92 4.68 -26.17
N ARG A 64 -2.86 4.29 -26.88
CA ARG A 64 -2.31 2.93 -26.82
C ARG A 64 -1.73 2.67 -25.42
N ARG A 65 -1.79 1.42 -24.94
CA ARG A 65 -1.28 1.04 -23.60
C ARG A 65 0.22 1.28 -23.43
N SER A 66 0.97 1.19 -24.52
CA SER A 66 2.42 1.33 -24.50
C SER A 66 2.90 2.77 -24.58
N LEU A 67 2.01 3.76 -24.75
CA LEU A 67 2.39 5.15 -24.87
C LEU A 67 3.18 5.59 -23.62
N ASN A 68 4.37 6.13 -23.88
CA ASN A 68 5.25 6.69 -22.88
C ASN A 68 5.55 8.15 -23.22
N THR A 69 5.20 9.05 -22.32
CA THR A 69 5.50 10.48 -22.41
C THR A 69 6.87 10.84 -21.82
N ALA A 70 7.50 9.90 -21.12
CA ALA A 70 8.82 10.13 -20.55
C ALA A 70 9.88 10.31 -21.64
N PRO A 71 10.80 11.27 -21.49
CA PRO A 71 11.95 11.40 -22.35
C PRO A 71 13.00 10.32 -22.06
N ASP A 72 13.95 10.17 -23.00
CA ASP A 72 15.02 9.17 -22.88
C ASP A 72 16.00 9.47 -21.73
N TRP A 73 16.11 10.72 -21.29
CA TRP A 73 16.89 11.11 -20.11
C TRP A 73 16.20 10.83 -18.78
N ALA A 74 14.92 10.49 -18.77
CA ALA A 74 14.18 10.22 -17.54
C ALA A 74 14.60 8.88 -16.93
N TYR A 75 14.87 8.88 -15.63
CA TYR A 75 15.18 7.66 -14.87
C TYR A 75 14.65 7.76 -13.44
N TRP A 76 14.57 6.60 -12.79
CA TRP A 76 14.28 6.49 -11.36
C TRP A 76 15.06 5.33 -10.78
N ASP A 77 16.07 5.65 -9.99
CA ASP A 77 16.96 4.69 -9.36
C ASP A 77 16.72 4.68 -7.84
N THR A 78 16.69 3.51 -7.25
CA THR A 78 16.48 3.32 -5.82
C THR A 78 17.40 2.24 -5.28
N GLU A 79 17.91 2.49 -4.07
CA GLU A 79 18.66 1.53 -3.26
C GLU A 79 18.01 1.42 -1.89
N ASN A 80 17.95 0.23 -1.35
CA ASN A 80 17.45 -0.05 -0.02
C ASN A 80 18.34 -1.08 0.67
N THR A 81 18.85 -0.74 1.84
CA THR A 81 19.63 -1.63 2.70
C THR A 81 18.92 -1.79 4.02
N ASN A 82 18.63 -3.03 4.41
CA ASN A 82 18.05 -3.37 5.70
C ASN A 82 19.03 -4.22 6.49
N ILE A 83 19.23 -3.87 7.75
CA ILE A 83 19.95 -4.69 8.73
C ILE A 83 18.98 -4.93 9.88
N PHE A 84 18.76 -6.18 10.24
CA PHE A 84 17.81 -6.51 11.30
C PHE A 84 18.30 -7.66 12.15
N GLY A 85 17.78 -7.74 13.37
CA GLY A 85 18.03 -8.82 14.29
C GLY A 85 16.89 -8.97 15.29
N GLY A 86 16.77 -10.13 15.88
CA GLY A 86 15.73 -10.46 16.82
C GLY A 86 16.23 -11.39 17.92
N PHE A 87 15.68 -11.25 19.09
CA PHE A 87 15.88 -12.12 20.22
C PHE A 87 14.52 -12.59 20.72
N GLU A 88 14.34 -13.88 20.91
CA GLU A 88 13.14 -14.47 21.48
C GLU A 88 13.50 -15.41 22.62
N HIS A 89 12.82 -15.24 23.76
CA HIS A 89 13.00 -16.09 24.93
C HIS A 89 11.64 -16.49 25.49
N SER A 90 11.43 -17.80 25.64
CA SER A 90 10.26 -18.40 26.29
C SER A 90 10.61 -18.75 27.74
N PHE A 91 9.87 -18.19 28.69
CA PHE A 91 10.03 -18.45 30.11
C PHE A 91 9.29 -19.74 30.52
N GLU A 92 9.67 -20.36 31.61
CA GLU A 92 9.05 -21.59 32.14
C GLU A 92 7.54 -21.48 32.44
N ASN A 93 7.04 -20.25 32.59
CA ASN A 93 5.63 -19.94 32.88
C ASN A 93 4.81 -19.56 31.65
N ASP A 94 5.19 -20.02 30.46
CA ASP A 94 4.55 -19.77 29.17
C ASP A 94 4.53 -18.27 28.72
N TRP A 95 5.39 -17.44 29.33
CA TRP A 95 5.62 -16.09 28.87
C TRP A 95 6.70 -16.07 27.78
N THR A 96 6.53 -15.23 26.79
CA THR A 96 7.50 -15.05 25.72
C THR A 96 7.86 -13.58 25.59
N LEU A 97 9.16 -13.29 25.69
CA LEU A 97 9.73 -11.98 25.37
C LEU A 97 10.34 -12.02 23.97
N LYS A 98 9.94 -11.06 23.12
CA LYS A 98 10.54 -10.85 21.80
C LYS A 98 11.07 -9.42 21.70
N LEU A 99 12.34 -9.31 21.31
CA LEU A 99 13.01 -8.04 21.02
C LEU A 99 13.42 -8.04 19.55
N ASP A 100 13.05 -7.01 18.82
CA ASP A 100 13.43 -6.85 17.42
C ASP A 100 14.10 -5.49 17.23
N ALA A 101 15.12 -5.44 16.39
CA ALA A 101 15.76 -4.22 15.90
C ALA A 101 15.90 -4.27 14.40
N ILE A 102 15.59 -3.16 13.75
CA ILE A 102 15.80 -2.99 12.30
C ILE A 102 16.39 -1.61 12.03
N HIS A 103 17.39 -1.58 11.17
CA HIS A 103 17.95 -0.35 10.62
C HIS A 103 17.82 -0.38 9.10
N VAL A 104 17.21 0.65 8.55
CA VAL A 104 16.93 0.80 7.12
C VAL A 104 17.66 2.03 6.61
N HIS A 105 18.34 1.89 5.47
CA HIS A 105 18.90 2.99 4.72
C HIS A 105 18.35 2.96 3.30
N LYS A 106 17.67 4.03 2.89
CA LYS A 106 17.05 4.18 1.57
C LYS A 106 17.66 5.35 0.85
N LYS A 107 18.02 5.13 -0.41
CA LYS A 107 18.46 6.18 -1.34
C LYS A 107 17.62 6.13 -2.60
N GLY A 108 17.39 7.28 -3.18
CA GLY A 108 16.77 7.38 -4.48
C GLY A 108 17.19 8.63 -5.22
N GLU A 109 17.25 8.51 -6.52
CA GLU A 109 17.52 9.61 -7.43
C GLU A 109 16.61 9.48 -8.65
N ALA A 110 16.00 10.57 -9.08
CA ALA A 110 15.11 10.53 -10.23
C ALA A 110 15.13 11.85 -11.00
N LYS A 111 15.20 11.73 -12.33
CA LYS A 111 14.85 12.80 -13.25
C LYS A 111 13.59 12.38 -14.01
N LEU A 112 12.55 13.18 -13.91
CA LEU A 112 11.24 12.84 -14.46
C LEU A 112 10.69 14.02 -15.25
N LEU A 113 9.79 13.73 -16.18
CA LEU A 113 8.97 14.70 -16.87
C LEU A 113 7.50 14.44 -16.53
N TYR A 114 6.89 15.34 -15.81
CA TYR A 114 5.46 15.38 -15.63
C TYR A 114 4.82 16.14 -16.79
N THR A 115 3.64 15.71 -17.18
CA THR A 115 2.86 16.42 -18.22
C THR A 115 1.45 16.65 -17.69
N TRP A 116 1.02 17.90 -17.72
CA TRP A 116 -0.28 18.35 -17.20
C TRP A 116 -1.19 18.82 -18.31
N GLY A 117 -2.48 18.93 -18.02
CA GLY A 117 -3.46 19.53 -18.92
C GLY A 117 -4.13 18.53 -19.86
N GLN A 118 -4.88 19.07 -20.81
CA GLN A 118 -5.73 18.33 -21.72
C GLN A 118 -5.31 18.63 -23.17
N PRO A 119 -4.78 17.65 -23.91
CA PRO A 119 -4.29 17.91 -25.26
C PRO A 119 -5.44 18.15 -26.25
N ASP A 120 -5.18 18.92 -27.29
CA ASP A 120 -6.09 19.03 -28.43
C ASP A 120 -6.24 17.69 -29.16
N ARG A 121 -7.47 17.33 -29.51
CA ARG A 121 -7.79 16.01 -30.07
C ARG A 121 -7.20 15.76 -31.44
N VAL A 122 -6.97 16.80 -32.24
CA VAL A 122 -6.47 16.69 -33.62
C VAL A 122 -4.97 16.79 -33.70
N THR A 123 -4.41 17.77 -32.97
CA THR A 123 -2.96 18.06 -33.01
C THR A 123 -2.16 17.35 -31.94
N GLY A 124 -2.78 16.96 -30.82
CA GLY A 124 -2.10 16.41 -29.65
C GLY A 124 -1.30 17.43 -28.83
N LEU A 125 -1.39 18.72 -29.18
CA LEU A 125 -0.72 19.80 -28.50
C LEU A 125 -1.49 20.29 -27.27
N GLY A 126 -0.82 21.01 -26.35
CA GLY A 126 -1.46 21.67 -25.20
C GLY A 126 -1.19 20.98 -23.88
N LEU A 127 -0.23 20.07 -23.80
CA LEU A 127 0.29 19.61 -22.53
C LEU A 127 1.39 20.55 -22.00
N ASP A 128 1.34 20.85 -20.72
CA ASP A 128 2.32 21.62 -20.00
C ASP A 128 3.37 20.68 -19.37
N PRO A 129 4.63 20.76 -19.78
CA PRO A 129 5.70 19.95 -19.24
C PRO A 129 6.22 20.50 -17.91
N SER A 130 6.45 19.63 -16.94
CA SER A 130 7.06 19.96 -15.65
C SER A 130 8.21 18.99 -15.38
N PRO A 131 9.41 19.27 -15.90
CA PRO A 131 10.58 18.46 -15.59
C PRO A 131 10.99 18.64 -14.13
N SER A 132 11.35 17.56 -13.49
CA SER A 132 11.74 17.50 -12.08
C SER A 132 12.96 16.64 -11.90
N TYR A 133 13.90 17.09 -11.09
CA TYR A 133 15.05 16.31 -10.62
C TYR A 133 15.07 16.32 -9.11
N TYR A 134 15.17 15.15 -8.50
CA TYR A 134 15.22 15.02 -7.05
C TYR A 134 16.01 13.78 -6.63
N TRP A 135 16.55 13.87 -5.41
CA TRP A 135 17.11 12.74 -4.69
C TRP A 135 16.61 12.72 -3.25
N HIS A 136 16.67 11.57 -2.65
CA HIS A 136 16.44 11.40 -1.22
C HIS A 136 17.45 10.42 -0.63
N ASP A 137 17.79 10.64 0.63
CA ASP A 137 18.59 9.76 1.47
C ASP A 137 17.89 9.70 2.83
N ALA A 138 17.46 8.52 3.25
CA ALA A 138 16.71 8.35 4.48
C ALA A 138 17.24 7.18 5.29
N THR A 139 17.40 7.40 6.60
CA THR A 139 17.71 6.36 7.56
C THR A 139 16.58 6.21 8.55
N GLN A 140 16.28 4.98 8.92
CA GLN A 140 15.26 4.67 9.91
C GLN A 140 15.75 3.56 10.84
N THR A 141 15.60 3.74 12.14
CA THR A 141 15.90 2.72 13.14
C THR A 141 14.66 2.46 13.97
N VAL A 142 14.24 1.20 14.01
CA VAL A 142 13.10 0.74 14.80
C VAL A 142 13.57 -0.27 15.83
N LEU A 143 13.21 -0.05 17.08
CA LEU A 143 13.35 -1.01 18.16
C LEU A 143 11.96 -1.41 18.64
N SER A 144 11.73 -2.69 18.87
CA SER A 144 10.48 -3.17 19.45
C SER A 144 10.73 -4.22 20.53
N ALA A 145 9.88 -4.18 21.56
CA ALA A 145 9.80 -5.19 22.59
C ALA A 145 8.35 -5.67 22.71
N LYS A 146 8.14 -6.98 22.79
CA LYS A 146 6.84 -7.61 22.98
C LYS A 146 6.92 -8.63 24.09
N LEU A 147 5.95 -8.61 25.00
CA LEU A 147 5.81 -9.57 26.07
C LEU A 147 4.39 -10.14 26.04
N ASN A 148 4.29 -11.42 25.80
CA ASN A 148 3.02 -12.14 25.74
C ASN A 148 3.06 -13.28 26.77
N GLY A 149 1.93 -13.60 27.35
CA GLY A 149 1.85 -14.72 28.28
C GLY A 149 0.46 -14.97 28.78
N SER A 150 0.33 -15.98 29.60
CA SER A 150 -0.92 -16.31 30.26
C SER A 150 -0.81 -16.06 31.77
N TYR A 151 -1.95 -15.79 32.40
CA TYR A 151 -2.06 -15.63 33.85
C TYR A 151 -3.37 -16.21 34.36
N GLU A 152 -3.39 -16.62 35.60
CA GLU A 152 -4.60 -17.15 36.25
C GLU A 152 -5.29 -16.05 37.07
N LEU A 153 -6.62 -15.90 36.85
CA LEU A 153 -7.46 -15.00 37.63
C LEU A 153 -8.84 -15.61 37.76
N PHE A 154 -9.40 -15.63 38.98
CA PHE A 154 -10.69 -16.23 39.31
C PHE A 154 -10.85 -17.69 38.88
N GLY A 155 -9.74 -18.48 38.94
CA GLY A 155 -9.73 -19.90 38.57
C GLY A 155 -9.80 -20.14 37.06
N ARG A 156 -9.53 -19.13 36.22
CA ARG A 156 -9.46 -19.22 34.76
C ARG A 156 -8.16 -18.68 34.24
N GLN A 157 -7.68 -19.25 33.16
CA GLN A 157 -6.50 -18.79 32.46
C GLN A 157 -6.88 -17.67 31.48
N HIS A 158 -6.15 -16.58 31.51
CA HIS A 158 -6.30 -15.39 30.68
C HIS A 158 -5.01 -15.13 29.92
N GLU A 159 -5.07 -14.33 28.87
CA GLU A 159 -3.88 -13.94 28.10
C GLU A 159 -3.60 -12.45 28.27
N PHE A 160 -2.32 -12.13 28.29
CA PHE A 160 -1.81 -10.77 28.35
C PHE A 160 -0.86 -10.50 27.18
N PHE A 161 -1.00 -9.34 26.59
CA PHE A 161 -0.18 -8.86 25.47
C PHE A 161 0.28 -7.45 25.77
N SER A 162 1.58 -7.20 25.66
CA SER A 162 2.11 -5.85 25.80
C SER A 162 3.28 -5.65 24.87
N GLY A 163 3.56 -4.40 24.56
CA GLY A 163 4.74 -4.06 23.78
C GLY A 163 5.01 -2.58 23.75
N ALA A 164 6.23 -2.26 23.35
CA ALA A 164 6.70 -0.91 23.10
C ALA A 164 7.49 -0.88 21.81
N THR A 165 7.42 0.26 21.11
CA THR A 165 8.16 0.51 19.87
C THR A 165 8.76 1.90 19.95
N ALA A 166 10.00 2.05 19.55
CA ALA A 166 10.66 3.33 19.32
C ALA A 166 11.18 3.35 17.87
N ASP A 167 10.92 4.42 17.17
CA ASP A 167 11.24 4.59 15.75
C ASP A 167 11.82 5.98 15.52
N TRP A 168 12.99 6.05 14.93
CA TRP A 168 13.69 7.28 14.56
C TRP A 168 13.96 7.27 13.08
N MET A 169 13.51 8.32 12.40
CA MET A 169 13.71 8.52 10.98
C MET A 169 14.28 9.89 10.68
N ASP A 170 15.40 9.91 9.96
CA ASP A 170 15.99 11.11 9.37
C ASP A 170 15.91 11.00 7.85
N GLU A 171 15.41 12.05 7.18
CA GLU A 171 15.31 12.13 5.73
C GLU A 171 15.87 13.43 5.22
N ASP A 172 16.81 13.34 4.28
CA ASP A 172 17.24 14.38 3.41
C ASP A 172 16.55 14.23 2.04
N TYR A 173 15.77 15.23 1.65
CA TYR A 173 15.10 15.26 0.35
C TYR A 173 15.45 16.56 -0.37
N ALA A 174 16.03 16.45 -1.55
CA ALA A 174 16.34 17.60 -2.36
C ALA A 174 15.63 17.56 -3.72
N TYR A 175 15.27 18.72 -4.22
CA TYR A 175 14.78 18.87 -5.57
C TYR A 175 15.40 20.07 -6.27
N TYR A 176 15.41 20.03 -7.59
CA TYR A 176 15.96 21.05 -8.45
C TYR A 176 14.90 21.51 -9.43
N LEU A 177 14.77 22.83 -9.59
CA LEU A 177 13.90 23.41 -10.61
C LEU A 177 14.69 23.67 -11.90
N PRO A 178 14.03 23.65 -13.06
CA PRO A 178 14.66 24.07 -14.31
C PRO A 178 15.17 25.52 -14.23
N VAL A 179 16.36 25.77 -14.80
CA VAL A 179 16.94 27.14 -14.87
C VAL A 179 16.15 28.05 -15.80
N ASN A 180 15.66 27.47 -16.92
CA ASN A 180 14.86 28.16 -17.93
C ASN A 180 13.47 27.56 -17.99
N PRO A 181 12.47 28.30 -18.52
CA PRO A 181 11.18 27.74 -18.80
C PRO A 181 11.30 26.46 -19.63
N PRO A 182 10.57 25.39 -19.29
CA PRO A 182 10.60 24.15 -20.06
C PRO A 182 10.24 24.40 -21.53
N ALA A 183 10.85 23.66 -22.43
CA ALA A 183 10.45 23.66 -23.85
C ALA A 183 9.00 23.17 -23.97
N PRO A 184 8.21 23.60 -24.97
CA PRO A 184 6.89 23.05 -25.22
C PRO A 184 6.95 21.54 -25.41
N PHE A 185 5.98 20.78 -24.84
CA PHE A 185 6.00 19.32 -24.92
C PHE A 185 5.83 18.76 -26.34
N GLY A 186 5.20 19.49 -27.23
CA GLY A 186 4.88 19.00 -28.55
C GLY A 186 3.61 18.13 -28.57
N SER A 187 3.45 17.31 -29.62
CA SER A 187 2.29 16.44 -29.77
C SER A 187 2.44 15.15 -28.96
N ILE A 188 1.45 14.85 -28.10
CA ILE A 188 1.44 13.59 -27.35
C ILE A 188 1.37 12.37 -28.28
N PHE A 189 0.83 12.51 -29.49
CA PHE A 189 0.75 11.43 -30.47
C PHE A 189 2.11 11.07 -31.07
N GLU A 190 3.08 12.00 -31.01
CA GLU A 190 4.41 11.88 -31.57
C GLU A 190 5.51 11.75 -30.47
N SER A 191 5.10 11.45 -29.24
CA SER A 191 6.05 11.28 -28.13
C SER A 191 7.01 10.12 -28.41
N ASP A 192 8.27 10.45 -28.69
CA ASP A 192 9.34 9.55 -29.10
C ASP A 192 10.53 9.50 -28.12
N GLY A 193 10.48 10.25 -27.01
CA GLY A 193 11.54 10.36 -26.03
C GLY A 193 12.52 11.51 -26.23
N SER A 194 12.42 12.23 -27.35
CA SER A 194 13.38 13.29 -27.73
C SER A 194 13.20 14.63 -26.98
N TYR A 195 12.26 14.71 -26.02
CA TYR A 195 12.09 15.93 -25.23
C TYR A 195 13.42 16.34 -24.57
N PRO A 196 13.88 17.61 -24.71
CA PRO A 196 15.19 18.03 -24.25
C PRO A 196 15.29 18.08 -22.72
N GLU A 197 16.40 17.63 -22.16
CA GLU A 197 16.69 17.81 -20.75
C GLU A 197 17.00 19.29 -20.47
N PRO A 198 16.33 19.91 -19.46
CA PRO A 198 16.60 21.29 -19.07
C PRO A 198 17.92 21.37 -18.29
N GLY A 199 18.50 22.57 -18.21
CA GLY A 199 19.49 22.86 -17.18
C GLY A 199 18.85 22.92 -15.80
N TRP A 200 19.53 22.38 -14.78
CA TRP A 200 19.04 22.31 -13.42
C TRP A 200 19.60 23.45 -12.58
N GLY A 201 18.74 24.06 -11.76
CA GLY A 201 19.08 25.19 -10.87
C GLY A 201 19.73 24.74 -9.57
N SER A 202 19.70 25.62 -8.58
CA SER A 202 20.24 25.29 -7.26
C SER A 202 19.39 24.28 -6.52
N GLU A 203 20.07 23.48 -5.71
CA GLU A 203 19.45 22.53 -4.80
C GLU A 203 18.51 23.18 -3.81
N ARG A 204 17.36 22.56 -3.59
CA ARG A 204 16.39 22.90 -2.55
C ARG A 204 16.27 21.73 -1.61
N LEU A 205 17.13 21.73 -0.58
CA LEU A 205 17.21 20.66 0.41
C LEU A 205 16.16 20.85 1.51
N ARG A 206 15.39 19.83 1.77
CA ARG A 206 14.50 19.65 2.93
C ARG A 206 15.08 18.55 3.81
N VAL A 207 15.19 18.82 5.10
CA VAL A 207 15.57 17.83 6.11
C VAL A 207 14.36 17.59 6.98
N SER A 208 13.97 16.33 7.14
CA SER A 208 12.86 15.92 7.99
C SER A 208 13.34 14.91 9.05
N LYS A 209 12.85 15.09 10.26
CA LYS A 209 13.02 14.14 11.37
C LYS A 209 11.66 13.70 11.86
N ILE A 210 11.52 12.41 12.12
CA ILE A 210 10.31 11.82 12.67
C ILE A 210 10.72 10.87 13.78
N ASP A 211 10.38 11.23 15.01
CA ASP A 211 10.59 10.41 16.20
C ASP A 211 9.24 9.90 16.68
N GLN A 212 9.13 8.58 16.84
CA GLN A 212 7.88 7.95 17.28
C GLN A 212 8.15 7.01 18.43
N PHE A 213 7.30 7.08 19.43
CA PHE A 213 7.24 6.12 20.52
C PHE A 213 5.83 5.61 20.69
N GLY A 214 5.68 4.30 20.90
CA GLY A 214 4.38 3.71 21.20
C GLY A 214 4.50 2.60 22.23
N ALA A 215 3.54 2.54 23.15
CA ALA A 215 3.40 1.44 24.09
C ALA A 215 1.95 0.97 24.13
N TYR A 216 1.73 -0.32 24.25
CA TYR A 216 0.38 -0.89 24.36
C TYR A 216 0.34 -2.00 25.40
N GLY A 217 -0.87 -2.18 25.94
CA GLY A 217 -1.21 -3.34 26.75
C GLY A 217 -2.64 -3.78 26.47
N ALA A 218 -2.85 -5.08 26.44
CA ALA A 218 -4.16 -5.69 26.22
C ALA A 218 -4.27 -7.02 26.98
N THR A 219 -5.50 -7.38 27.34
CA THR A 219 -5.79 -8.69 27.93
C THR A 219 -6.98 -9.33 27.23
N ARG A 220 -6.91 -10.65 27.06
CA ARG A 220 -8.05 -11.50 26.71
C ARG A 220 -8.53 -12.25 27.93
N LEU A 221 -9.70 -11.86 28.42
CA LEU A 221 -10.35 -12.46 29.58
C LEU A 221 -11.28 -13.57 29.11
N ASN A 222 -11.04 -14.79 29.53
CA ASN A 222 -11.93 -15.94 29.35
C ASN A 222 -13.00 -15.90 30.45
N ILE A 223 -14.16 -15.27 30.16
CA ILE A 223 -15.26 -15.07 31.14
C ILE A 223 -15.98 -16.40 31.39
N THR A 224 -16.29 -17.15 30.30
CA THR A 224 -16.71 -18.54 30.32
C THR A 224 -15.83 -19.33 29.35
N ASP A 225 -16.13 -20.59 29.08
CA ASP A 225 -15.42 -21.35 28.05
C ASP A 225 -15.75 -20.83 26.65
N GLU A 226 -16.96 -20.29 26.47
CA GLU A 226 -17.46 -19.77 25.22
C GLU A 226 -17.29 -18.25 25.10
N LEU A 227 -17.40 -17.48 26.20
CA LEU A 227 -17.38 -16.02 26.19
C LEU A 227 -16.00 -15.48 26.53
N LYS A 228 -15.41 -14.71 25.62
CA LYS A 228 -14.13 -14.06 25.76
C LYS A 228 -14.28 -12.57 25.55
N PHE A 229 -13.66 -11.77 26.40
CA PHE A 229 -13.57 -10.33 26.28
C PHE A 229 -12.12 -9.91 26.06
N ILE A 230 -11.88 -8.99 25.14
CA ILE A 230 -10.56 -8.42 24.86
C ILE A 230 -10.66 -6.93 25.14
N GLY A 231 -9.69 -6.39 25.88
CA GLY A 231 -9.61 -4.96 26.13
C GLY A 231 -8.17 -4.51 26.24
N GLY A 232 -7.88 -3.35 25.70
CA GLY A 232 -6.56 -2.78 25.70
C GLY A 232 -6.51 -1.34 25.25
N ALA A 233 -5.33 -0.75 25.31
CA ALA A 233 -5.08 0.59 24.78
C ALA A 233 -3.63 0.70 24.30
N ARG A 234 -3.41 1.63 23.36
CA ARG A 234 -2.10 2.06 22.89
C ARG A 234 -1.92 3.54 23.19
N PHE A 235 -0.80 3.89 23.76
CA PHE A 235 -0.26 5.25 23.78
C PHE A 235 0.67 5.42 22.58
N SER A 236 0.56 6.54 21.87
CA SER A 236 1.43 6.94 20.77
C SER A 236 1.90 8.37 21.01
N HIS A 237 3.21 8.59 20.83
CA HIS A 237 3.86 9.89 20.82
C HIS A 237 4.58 10.03 19.50
N ILE A 238 4.35 11.10 18.76
CA ILE A 238 4.96 11.36 17.45
C ILE A 238 5.43 12.80 17.41
N GLU A 239 6.72 12.99 17.14
CA GLU A 239 7.32 14.29 16.89
C GLU A 239 7.84 14.32 15.45
N THR A 240 7.45 15.35 14.71
CA THR A 240 7.89 15.57 13.33
C THR A 240 8.44 16.99 13.20
N GLU A 241 9.64 17.12 12.66
CA GLU A 241 10.23 18.40 12.30
C GLU A 241 10.67 18.38 10.83
N THR A 242 10.37 19.42 10.09
CA THR A 242 10.82 19.62 8.70
C THR A 242 11.43 20.99 8.54
N VAL A 243 12.69 21.05 8.08
CA VAL A 243 13.44 22.29 7.84
C VAL A 243 13.73 22.42 6.35
N ARG A 244 13.32 23.54 5.74
CA ARG A 244 13.67 23.92 4.36
C ARG A 244 14.96 24.73 4.38
N LYS A 245 16.09 24.12 4.06
CA LYS A 245 17.42 24.75 4.15
C LYS A 245 17.59 25.97 3.27
N TRP A 246 16.87 26.07 2.14
CA TRP A 246 16.97 27.21 1.22
C TRP A 246 16.23 28.48 1.70
N THR A 247 15.28 28.35 2.64
CA THR A 247 14.55 29.49 3.23
C THR A 247 14.83 29.66 4.71
N GLY A 248 15.33 28.61 5.39
CA GLY A 248 15.43 28.53 6.84
C GLY A 248 14.09 28.29 7.54
N ALA A 249 13.00 28.12 6.79
CA ALA A 249 11.68 27.84 7.39
C ALA A 249 11.65 26.45 8.01
N SER A 250 11.06 26.34 9.20
CA SER A 250 10.83 25.10 9.92
C SER A 250 9.33 24.93 10.21
N THR A 251 8.85 23.69 10.16
CA THR A 251 7.52 23.29 10.58
C THR A 251 7.66 22.08 11.47
N ALA A 252 7.03 22.11 12.64
CA ALA A 252 7.07 21.00 13.61
C ALA A 252 5.66 20.65 14.10
N GLN A 253 5.47 19.40 14.48
CA GLN A 253 4.24 18.86 15.06
C GLN A 253 4.60 17.86 16.13
N ILE A 254 3.90 17.89 17.27
CA ILE A 254 4.01 16.91 18.34
C ILE A 254 2.61 16.45 18.67
N GLU A 255 2.40 15.14 18.65
CA GLU A 255 1.11 14.53 18.90
C GLU A 255 1.21 13.41 19.92
N ASP A 256 0.32 13.44 20.90
CA ASP A 256 0.14 12.40 21.92
C ASP A 256 -1.29 11.87 21.83
N GLU A 257 -1.46 10.55 21.72
CA GLU A 257 -2.78 9.95 21.61
C GLU A 257 -2.87 8.61 22.35
N ILE A 258 -4.05 8.35 22.94
CA ILE A 258 -4.39 7.06 23.52
C ILE A 258 -5.57 6.47 22.75
N THR A 259 -5.33 5.37 22.06
CA THR A 259 -6.33 4.66 21.27
C THR A 259 -6.77 3.40 21.99
N PRO A 260 -8.00 3.36 22.57
CA PRO A 260 -8.57 2.17 23.17
C PRO A 260 -9.04 1.16 22.11
N TYR A 261 -9.08 -0.09 22.53
CA TYR A 261 -9.59 -1.21 21.76
C TYR A 261 -10.38 -2.15 22.66
N PHE A 262 -11.56 -2.59 22.20
CA PHE A 262 -12.43 -3.54 22.90
C PHE A 262 -12.99 -4.56 21.93
N GLY A 263 -13.12 -5.81 22.40
CA GLY A 263 -13.72 -6.86 21.60
C GLY A 263 -14.40 -7.91 22.48
N VAL A 264 -15.42 -8.53 21.93
CA VAL A 264 -16.09 -9.67 22.53
C VAL A 264 -16.22 -10.78 21.48
N THR A 265 -15.95 -12.01 21.90
CA THR A 265 -16.15 -13.20 21.08
C THR A 265 -16.99 -14.20 21.87
N TYR A 266 -17.97 -14.79 21.22
CA TYR A 266 -18.79 -15.86 21.78
C TYR A 266 -18.79 -17.06 20.84
N ASP A 267 -18.33 -18.22 21.35
CA ASP A 267 -18.31 -19.46 20.62
C ASP A 267 -19.70 -20.11 20.64
N LEU A 268 -20.39 -20.10 19.50
CA LEU A 268 -21.71 -20.71 19.33
C LEU A 268 -21.63 -22.23 19.32
N THR A 269 -20.57 -22.74 18.72
CA THR A 269 -20.22 -24.17 18.66
C THR A 269 -18.69 -24.31 18.70
N SER A 270 -18.17 -25.53 18.67
CA SER A 270 -16.73 -25.78 18.60
C SER A 270 -16.04 -25.20 17.36
N ASN A 271 -16.78 -24.85 16.32
CA ASN A 271 -16.24 -24.36 15.04
C ASN A 271 -16.95 -23.12 14.50
N LEU A 272 -17.79 -22.46 15.26
CA LEU A 272 -18.47 -21.24 14.86
C LEU A 272 -18.50 -20.25 16.01
N SER A 273 -17.99 -19.04 15.79
CA SER A 273 -17.96 -17.94 16.74
C SER A 273 -18.57 -16.67 16.16
N VAL A 274 -19.23 -15.89 16.99
CA VAL A 274 -19.63 -14.52 16.68
C VAL A 274 -18.74 -13.54 17.45
N TYR A 275 -18.52 -12.37 16.88
CA TYR A 275 -17.73 -11.34 17.54
C TYR A 275 -18.25 -9.95 17.25
N ALA A 276 -17.87 -9.02 18.12
CA ALA A 276 -18.00 -7.58 17.90
C ALA A 276 -16.73 -6.90 18.43
N SER A 277 -16.30 -5.83 17.77
CA SER A 277 -15.13 -5.04 18.18
C SER A 277 -15.36 -3.55 17.99
N TYR A 278 -14.64 -2.78 18.76
CA TYR A 278 -14.48 -1.33 18.68
C TYR A 278 -13.01 -0.98 18.78
N ALA A 279 -12.53 -0.09 17.94
CA ALA A 279 -11.19 0.44 18.03
C ALA A 279 -11.20 1.93 17.63
N ASP A 280 -10.43 2.75 18.35
CA ASP A 280 -10.11 4.10 17.89
C ASP A 280 -9.05 4.07 16.81
N VAL A 281 -9.12 5.07 15.93
CA VAL A 281 -8.18 5.31 14.83
C VAL A 281 -7.45 6.62 15.09
N PHE A 282 -6.13 6.60 14.93
CA PHE A 282 -5.27 7.76 15.01
C PHE A 282 -4.20 7.67 13.92
N ARG A 283 -4.04 8.74 13.14
CA ARG A 283 -3.03 8.83 12.09
C ARG A 283 -2.58 10.27 11.88
N VAL A 284 -1.31 10.56 12.09
CA VAL A 284 -0.70 11.85 11.76
C VAL A 284 -0.72 12.06 10.25
N GLN A 285 -0.95 13.29 9.82
CA GLN A 285 -0.99 13.70 8.42
C GLN A 285 0.24 14.54 8.07
N THR A 286 0.69 14.41 6.83
CA THR A 286 1.78 15.22 6.26
C THR A 286 1.28 16.35 5.38
N GLU A 287 -0.02 16.38 5.12
CA GLU A 287 -0.72 17.42 4.39
C GLU A 287 -0.73 18.73 5.18
N ARG A 288 -0.71 19.85 4.46
CA ARG A 288 -0.58 21.17 5.06
C ARG A 288 -1.68 22.10 4.60
N ASP A 289 -2.05 23.01 5.48
CA ASP A 289 -3.00 24.07 5.18
C ASP A 289 -2.38 25.19 4.31
N ILE A 290 -3.16 26.18 3.93
CA ILE A 290 -2.70 27.32 3.12
C ILE A 290 -1.62 28.17 3.82
N ASN A 291 -1.48 28.06 5.14
CA ASN A 291 -0.46 28.74 5.94
C ASN A 291 0.81 27.88 6.11
N ASP A 292 0.89 26.72 5.40
CA ASP A 292 2.01 25.80 5.47
C ASP A 292 2.19 25.10 6.83
N GLN A 293 1.09 24.96 7.58
CA GLN A 293 1.03 24.21 8.83
C GLN A 293 0.49 22.81 8.58
N TYR A 294 0.97 21.80 9.33
CA TYR A 294 0.40 20.47 9.29
C TYR A 294 -1.06 20.51 9.71
N LEU A 295 -1.88 19.68 9.07
CA LEU A 295 -3.25 19.45 9.51
C LEU A 295 -3.26 18.64 10.81
N ASP A 296 -4.32 18.82 11.60
CA ASP A 296 -4.59 17.97 12.76
C ASP A 296 -4.62 16.49 12.35
N PRO A 297 -4.20 15.56 13.22
CA PRO A 297 -4.26 14.14 12.92
C PRO A 297 -5.67 13.66 12.56
N VAL A 298 -5.74 12.68 11.67
CA VAL A 298 -6.99 11.94 11.45
C VAL A 298 -7.29 11.14 12.70
N THR A 299 -8.46 11.36 13.27
CA THR A 299 -9.00 10.59 14.39
C THR A 299 -10.30 9.93 13.97
N GLY A 300 -10.73 8.91 14.69
CA GLY A 300 -11.96 8.24 14.35
C GLY A 300 -12.19 6.97 15.13
N SER A 301 -13.16 6.18 14.68
CA SER A 301 -13.47 4.90 15.29
C SER A 301 -13.89 3.87 14.24
N ASN A 302 -13.62 2.61 14.53
CA ASN A 302 -14.10 1.47 13.77
C ASN A 302 -14.93 0.55 14.66
N ILE A 303 -16.13 0.20 14.18
CA ILE A 303 -17.00 -0.82 14.79
C ILE A 303 -17.19 -1.93 13.78
N GLU A 304 -17.00 -3.15 14.23
CA GLU A 304 -17.17 -4.34 13.40
C GLU A 304 -17.93 -5.41 14.18
N ALA A 305 -18.78 -6.16 13.49
CA ALA A 305 -19.41 -7.37 14.03
C ALA A 305 -19.49 -8.43 12.94
N GLY A 306 -19.26 -9.69 13.33
CA GLY A 306 -19.20 -10.76 12.36
C GLY A 306 -19.32 -12.16 12.94
N ILE A 307 -19.24 -13.11 12.01
CA ILE A 307 -19.22 -14.54 12.29
C ILE A 307 -17.95 -15.11 11.66
N LYS A 308 -17.24 -15.96 12.42
CA LYS A 308 -16.07 -16.71 11.97
C LYS A 308 -16.32 -18.20 12.16
N GLY A 309 -15.87 -19.01 11.23
CA GLY A 309 -15.99 -20.45 11.32
C GLY A 309 -14.80 -21.20 10.76
N THR A 310 -14.59 -22.42 11.28
CA THR A 310 -13.60 -23.36 10.79
C THR A 310 -14.28 -24.69 10.47
N TRP A 311 -13.85 -25.37 9.41
CA TRP A 311 -14.44 -26.64 8.97
C TRP A 311 -13.35 -27.60 8.50
N PHE A 312 -13.68 -28.88 8.43
CA PHE A 312 -12.79 -29.95 7.94
C PHE A 312 -11.49 -30.05 8.76
N ASP A 313 -11.59 -30.09 10.10
CA ASP A 313 -10.45 -30.14 11.02
C ASP A 313 -9.51 -28.92 10.80
N ASP A 314 -10.09 -27.72 10.85
CA ASP A 314 -9.45 -26.41 10.71
C ASP A 314 -8.77 -26.15 9.34
N ARG A 315 -9.02 -27.01 8.35
CA ARG A 315 -8.46 -26.83 7.00
C ARG A 315 -9.15 -25.76 6.18
N LEU A 316 -10.40 -25.43 6.46
CA LEU A 316 -11.16 -24.36 5.81
C LEU A 316 -11.61 -23.34 6.84
N ASN A 317 -11.28 -22.08 6.63
CA ASN A 317 -11.67 -20.95 7.47
C ASN A 317 -12.54 -19.99 6.68
N GLY A 318 -13.53 -19.38 7.31
CA GLY A 318 -14.36 -18.38 6.70
C GLY A 318 -14.87 -17.35 7.69
N SER A 319 -15.16 -16.15 7.19
CA SER A 319 -15.75 -15.07 7.96
C SER A 319 -16.71 -14.24 7.11
N ILE A 320 -17.69 -13.64 7.78
CA ILE A 320 -18.55 -12.59 7.24
C ILE A 320 -18.63 -11.51 8.31
N ALA A 321 -18.37 -10.26 7.94
CA ALA A 321 -18.43 -9.12 8.84
C ALA A 321 -19.19 -7.95 8.22
N ILE A 322 -19.82 -7.17 9.09
CA ILE A 322 -20.30 -5.82 8.81
C ILE A 322 -19.42 -4.84 9.56
N PHE A 323 -19.07 -3.74 8.95
CA PHE A 323 -18.21 -2.74 9.56
C PHE A 323 -18.68 -1.32 9.29
N ARG A 324 -18.30 -0.40 10.18
CA ARG A 324 -18.47 1.03 10.07
C ARG A 324 -17.25 1.73 10.64
N ALA A 325 -16.54 2.45 9.78
CA ALA A 325 -15.45 3.35 10.17
C ALA A 325 -15.92 4.79 10.02
N MET A 326 -15.62 5.62 11.02
CA MET A 326 -15.81 7.07 10.98
C MET A 326 -14.46 7.73 11.14
N GLU A 327 -14.17 8.70 10.29
CA GLU A 327 -12.91 9.46 10.32
C GLU A 327 -13.22 10.95 10.29
N ASP A 328 -12.55 11.69 11.18
CA ASP A 328 -12.56 13.13 11.24
C ASP A 328 -11.17 13.68 10.88
N ASN A 329 -11.09 14.96 10.51
CA ASN A 329 -9.88 15.65 10.10
C ASN A 329 -9.22 15.09 8.81
N VAL A 330 -9.95 14.37 7.96
CA VAL A 330 -9.41 13.85 6.71
C VAL A 330 -9.00 14.99 5.79
N ALA A 331 -7.76 14.95 5.27
CA ALA A 331 -7.25 15.96 4.36
C ALA A 331 -8.01 15.97 3.03
N VAL A 332 -8.47 17.15 2.62
CA VAL A 332 -9.12 17.39 1.32
C VAL A 332 -8.41 18.55 0.63
N ALA A 333 -7.97 18.34 -0.60
CA ALA A 333 -7.30 19.36 -1.40
C ALA A 333 -8.21 20.57 -1.63
N THR A 334 -7.66 21.79 -1.45
CA THR A 334 -8.41 23.04 -1.64
C THR A 334 -8.37 23.54 -3.09
N GLY A 335 -7.45 23.02 -3.91
CA GLY A 335 -7.13 23.55 -5.22
C GLY A 335 -6.18 24.77 -5.20
N GLU A 336 -5.76 25.21 -4.01
CA GLU A 336 -4.78 26.28 -3.82
C GLU A 336 -3.38 25.68 -3.59
N TYR A 337 -2.33 26.50 -3.76
CA TYR A 337 -0.93 26.05 -3.67
C TYR A 337 -0.15 26.81 -2.59
N ILE A 338 0.81 26.14 -1.97
CA ILE A 338 1.63 26.65 -0.86
C ILE A 338 3.13 26.66 -1.25
N PRO A 339 3.81 27.82 -1.25
CA PRO A 339 3.23 29.18 -1.41
C PRO A 339 2.56 29.36 -2.77
N PRO A 340 1.73 30.36 -2.97
CA PRO A 340 1.10 30.62 -4.28
C PRO A 340 2.11 30.64 -5.42
N GLY A 341 1.79 29.96 -6.54
CA GLY A 341 2.68 29.83 -7.70
C GLY A 341 3.66 28.65 -7.65
N THR A 342 3.51 27.75 -6.67
CA THR A 342 4.24 26.46 -6.61
C THR A 342 3.35 25.30 -7.04
N THR A 343 3.86 24.08 -6.91
CA THR A 343 3.12 22.83 -7.20
C THR A 343 2.65 22.08 -5.95
N THR A 344 2.92 22.61 -4.74
CA THR A 344 2.49 21.99 -3.49
C THR A 344 1.05 22.40 -3.18
N LEU A 345 0.12 21.46 -3.22
CA LEU A 345 -1.29 21.70 -2.89
C LEU A 345 -1.47 22.05 -1.42
N ALA A 346 -2.39 22.99 -1.14
CA ALA A 346 -2.93 23.24 0.18
C ALA A 346 -4.13 22.30 0.44
N TYR A 347 -4.29 21.93 1.71
CA TYR A 347 -5.37 21.06 2.15
C TYR A 347 -6.19 21.73 3.26
N ARG A 348 -7.39 21.25 3.48
CA ARG A 348 -8.23 21.53 4.64
C ARG A 348 -8.72 20.21 5.23
N THR A 349 -9.12 20.23 6.48
CA THR A 349 -9.75 19.07 7.12
C THR A 349 -11.21 18.92 6.67
N ALA A 350 -11.64 17.67 6.42
CA ALA A 350 -13.02 17.27 6.30
C ALA A 350 -13.43 16.49 7.54
N GLN A 351 -14.69 16.65 7.97
CA GLN A 351 -15.26 15.99 9.13
C GLN A 351 -16.27 14.95 8.72
N GLY A 352 -16.41 13.90 9.55
CA GLY A 352 -17.50 12.95 9.42
C GLY A 352 -17.43 12.08 8.17
N VAL A 353 -16.24 11.67 7.72
CA VAL A 353 -16.13 10.69 6.64
C VAL A 353 -16.54 9.32 7.19
N GLU A 354 -17.65 8.80 6.70
CA GLU A 354 -18.16 7.48 7.05
C GLU A 354 -17.91 6.47 5.94
N THR A 355 -17.25 5.36 6.29
CA THR A 355 -17.12 4.18 5.42
C THR A 355 -17.78 2.98 6.10
N LYS A 356 -18.77 2.37 5.46
CA LYS A 356 -19.44 1.17 5.99
C LYS A 356 -19.65 0.14 4.91
N GLY A 357 -19.71 -1.12 5.32
CA GLY A 357 -19.83 -2.20 4.35
C GLY A 357 -20.01 -3.57 4.95
N ILE A 358 -19.94 -4.53 4.05
CA ILE A 358 -19.96 -5.96 4.34
C ILE A 358 -18.75 -6.58 3.63
N GLU A 359 -18.05 -7.44 4.34
CA GLU A 359 -16.98 -8.25 3.78
C GLU A 359 -17.15 -9.72 4.13
N GLY A 360 -16.65 -10.57 3.26
CA GLY A 360 -16.64 -12.02 3.47
C GLY A 360 -15.38 -12.65 2.91
N GLU A 361 -14.87 -13.62 3.64
CA GLU A 361 -13.68 -14.37 3.27
C GLU A 361 -13.90 -15.86 3.47
N LEU A 362 -13.33 -16.69 2.57
CA LEU A 362 -13.25 -18.13 2.69
C LEU A 362 -11.89 -18.58 2.17
N SER A 363 -11.11 -19.27 3.01
CA SER A 363 -9.75 -19.70 2.65
C SER A 363 -9.41 -21.05 3.25
N GLY A 364 -8.79 -21.92 2.45
CA GLY A 364 -8.32 -23.21 2.90
C GLY A 364 -8.58 -24.33 1.91
N GLU A 365 -8.55 -25.57 2.43
CA GLU A 365 -8.72 -26.81 1.67
C GLU A 365 -10.16 -27.29 1.75
N LEU A 366 -10.85 -27.35 0.60
CA LEU A 366 -12.22 -27.88 0.48
C LEU A 366 -12.27 -29.41 0.53
N THR A 367 -11.35 -30.04 -0.18
CA THR A 367 -11.09 -31.47 -0.17
C THR A 367 -9.61 -31.71 -0.38
N PRO A 368 -9.03 -32.87 -0.05
CA PRO A 368 -7.60 -33.13 -0.23
C PRO A 368 -7.08 -32.73 -1.60
N GLY A 369 -6.12 -31.78 -1.58
CA GLY A 369 -5.50 -31.22 -2.77
C GLY A 369 -6.26 -30.05 -3.43
N TRP A 370 -7.49 -29.71 -3.01
CA TRP A 370 -8.26 -28.59 -3.56
C TRP A 370 -8.29 -27.41 -2.60
N ASN A 371 -7.51 -26.39 -2.90
CA ASN A 371 -7.43 -25.16 -2.11
C ASN A 371 -8.21 -24.02 -2.78
N LEU A 372 -8.82 -23.18 -1.96
CA LEU A 372 -9.61 -22.02 -2.34
C LEU A 372 -9.20 -20.82 -1.49
N THR A 373 -9.16 -19.64 -2.10
CA THR A 373 -9.19 -18.35 -1.41
C THR A 373 -10.20 -17.47 -2.13
N LEU A 374 -11.22 -17.03 -1.40
CA LEU A 374 -12.29 -16.14 -1.88
C LEU A 374 -12.40 -14.96 -0.92
N GLY A 375 -12.37 -13.76 -1.44
CA GLY A 375 -12.67 -12.53 -0.72
C GLY A 375 -13.70 -11.71 -1.48
N ALA A 376 -14.67 -11.12 -0.79
CA ALA A 376 -15.68 -10.24 -1.36
C ALA A 376 -15.94 -9.07 -0.41
N THR A 377 -16.04 -7.86 -0.96
CA THR A 377 -16.31 -6.64 -0.20
C THR A 377 -17.28 -5.76 -0.97
N VAL A 378 -18.27 -5.23 -0.24
CA VAL A 378 -19.17 -4.18 -0.72
C VAL A 378 -19.21 -3.09 0.32
N LEU A 379 -18.93 -1.85 -0.08
CA LEU A 379 -18.87 -0.71 0.84
C LEU A 379 -19.44 0.56 0.19
N GLU A 380 -19.78 1.53 1.02
CA GLU A 380 -19.97 2.93 0.66
C GLU A 380 -19.09 3.83 1.52
N SER A 381 -18.70 5.00 1.00
CA SER A 381 -17.91 6.01 1.74
C SER A 381 -18.45 7.39 1.37
N LYS A 382 -18.82 8.17 2.41
CA LYS A 382 -19.45 9.49 2.28
C LYS A 382 -18.84 10.46 3.28
N ASP A 383 -18.79 11.73 2.91
CA ASP A 383 -18.47 12.81 3.85
C ASP A 383 -19.67 13.18 4.73
N GLY A 384 -19.46 14.13 5.68
CA GLY A 384 -20.50 14.62 6.58
C GLY A 384 -21.67 15.33 5.88
N GLU A 385 -21.54 15.71 4.61
CA GLU A 385 -22.60 16.30 3.79
C GLU A 385 -23.37 15.25 2.97
N GLY A 386 -22.91 13.98 2.99
CA GLY A 386 -23.50 12.87 2.26
C GLY A 386 -22.97 12.70 0.83
N ASN A 387 -21.92 13.42 0.43
CA ASN A 387 -21.30 13.27 -0.86
C ASN A 387 -20.41 12.01 -0.87
N GLU A 388 -20.36 11.31 -2.02
CA GLU A 388 -19.45 10.19 -2.20
C GLU A 388 -18.00 10.69 -2.23
N VAL A 389 -17.11 10.09 -1.41
CA VAL A 389 -15.67 10.38 -1.34
C VAL A 389 -14.87 9.15 -1.74
N ASN A 390 -13.57 9.31 -2.04
CA ASN A 390 -12.69 8.22 -2.48
C ASN A 390 -13.27 7.44 -3.67
N THR A 391 -13.88 8.13 -4.63
CA THR A 391 -14.60 7.51 -5.76
C THR A 391 -13.69 6.82 -6.78
N THR A 392 -12.39 7.00 -6.65
CA THR A 392 -11.34 6.33 -7.42
C THR A 392 -11.03 4.93 -6.88
N LEU A 393 -11.54 4.58 -5.69
CA LEU A 393 -11.48 3.25 -5.12
C LEU A 393 -12.78 2.47 -5.40
N PRO A 394 -12.69 1.17 -5.76
CA PRO A 394 -13.87 0.36 -6.05
C PRO A 394 -14.71 0.13 -4.78
N ARG A 395 -16.04 0.25 -4.93
CA ARG A 395 -17.01 -0.03 -3.86
C ARG A 395 -17.36 -1.50 -3.72
N GLU A 396 -17.07 -2.26 -4.75
CA GLU A 396 -17.45 -3.65 -4.86
C GLU A 396 -16.26 -4.41 -5.43
N MET A 397 -15.86 -5.48 -4.76
CA MET A 397 -14.73 -6.34 -5.19
C MET A 397 -15.03 -7.80 -4.91
N VAL A 398 -14.62 -8.67 -5.82
CA VAL A 398 -14.57 -10.12 -5.60
C VAL A 398 -13.24 -10.63 -6.12
N ARG A 399 -12.54 -11.38 -5.30
CA ARG A 399 -11.27 -12.04 -5.64
C ARG A 399 -11.37 -13.51 -5.32
N LEU A 400 -11.23 -14.35 -6.32
CA LEU A 400 -11.23 -15.79 -6.20
C LEU A 400 -9.91 -16.32 -6.75
N PHE A 401 -9.26 -17.19 -6.00
CA PHE A 401 -8.16 -18.01 -6.49
C PHE A 401 -8.32 -19.44 -6.00
N THR A 402 -8.10 -20.42 -6.87
CA THR A 402 -8.21 -21.82 -6.52
C THR A 402 -7.13 -22.64 -7.19
N THR A 403 -6.69 -23.70 -6.51
CA THR A 403 -5.72 -24.67 -7.03
C THR A 403 -6.17 -26.08 -6.71
N TYR A 404 -5.89 -26.99 -7.63
CA TYR A 404 -6.15 -28.40 -7.45
C TYR A 404 -4.94 -29.24 -7.82
N THR A 405 -4.40 -29.99 -6.86
CA THR A 405 -3.38 -30.99 -7.09
C THR A 405 -4.05 -32.30 -7.52
N LEU A 406 -3.74 -32.74 -8.72
CA LEU A 406 -4.37 -33.90 -9.32
C LEU A 406 -4.01 -35.17 -8.52
N PRO A 407 -4.93 -36.14 -8.37
CA PRO A 407 -4.66 -37.36 -7.62
C PRO A 407 -3.91 -38.42 -8.45
N GLY A 408 -3.42 -39.46 -7.77
CA GLY A 408 -2.82 -40.64 -8.38
C GLY A 408 -1.51 -40.38 -9.11
N GLU A 409 -1.35 -40.84 -10.31
CA GLU A 409 -0.11 -40.66 -11.11
C GLU A 409 0.18 -39.20 -11.49
N TRP A 410 -0.82 -38.34 -11.41
CA TRP A 410 -0.73 -36.93 -11.70
C TRP A 410 -0.49 -36.04 -10.46
N ASN A 411 -0.20 -36.63 -9.30
CA ASN A 411 -0.04 -35.91 -8.03
C ASN A 411 1.09 -34.88 -7.99
N LYS A 412 1.93 -34.84 -9.03
CA LYS A 412 2.97 -33.83 -9.25
C LYS A 412 2.47 -32.60 -10.01
N LEU A 413 1.24 -32.62 -10.54
CA LEU A 413 0.66 -31.55 -11.30
C LEU A 413 -0.43 -30.85 -10.48
N THR A 414 -0.20 -29.56 -10.23
CA THR A 414 -1.20 -28.66 -9.64
C THR A 414 -1.65 -27.69 -10.71
N ILE A 415 -2.95 -27.62 -10.96
CA ILE A 415 -3.57 -26.62 -11.84
C ILE A 415 -4.34 -25.61 -11.00
N GLY A 416 -4.49 -24.41 -11.49
CA GLY A 416 -5.23 -23.37 -10.76
C GLY A 416 -5.58 -22.18 -11.61
N GLY A 417 -6.35 -21.28 -11.03
CA GLY A 417 -6.72 -20.04 -11.66
C GLY A 417 -7.42 -19.10 -10.71
N GLY A 418 -7.53 -17.86 -11.14
CA GLY A 418 -8.17 -16.82 -10.38
C GLY A 418 -9.07 -15.93 -11.21
N VAL A 419 -10.06 -15.36 -10.55
CA VAL A 419 -10.96 -14.34 -11.09
C VAL A 419 -10.95 -13.15 -10.16
N ASN A 420 -10.64 -11.97 -10.71
CA ASN A 420 -10.76 -10.72 -9.99
C ASN A 420 -11.81 -9.86 -10.69
N TRP A 421 -12.89 -9.57 -9.99
CA TRP A 421 -13.92 -8.62 -10.41
C TRP A 421 -13.83 -7.36 -9.57
N GLN A 422 -13.95 -6.22 -10.23
CA GLN A 422 -13.94 -4.90 -9.60
C GLN A 422 -15.11 -4.08 -10.14
N GLY A 423 -15.85 -3.44 -9.24
CA GLY A 423 -16.90 -2.48 -9.52
C GLY A 423 -16.40 -1.21 -10.23
N LYS A 424 -17.30 -0.32 -10.54
CA LYS A 424 -16.96 0.96 -11.18
C LYS A 424 -16.15 1.86 -10.25
N THR A 425 -15.23 2.63 -10.85
CA THR A 425 -14.57 3.78 -10.22
C THR A 425 -14.74 5.02 -11.08
N TYR A 426 -14.66 6.21 -10.50
CA TYR A 426 -14.82 7.43 -11.26
C TYR A 426 -14.16 8.64 -10.58
N LEU A 427 -13.93 9.69 -11.37
CA LEU A 427 -13.46 10.99 -10.89
C LEU A 427 -14.20 12.11 -11.67
N PRO A 428 -14.83 13.09 -10.99
CA PRO A 428 -15.28 14.31 -11.63
C PRO A 428 -14.08 15.20 -11.96
N ILE A 429 -14.02 15.73 -13.20
CA ILE A 429 -12.92 16.55 -13.69
C ILE A 429 -13.46 17.82 -14.29
N SER A 430 -12.84 18.95 -13.97
CA SER A 430 -13.13 20.23 -14.59
C SER A 430 -12.45 20.33 -15.94
N THR A 431 -13.22 20.64 -16.98
CA THR A 431 -12.74 20.88 -18.34
C THR A 431 -13.14 22.28 -18.78
N THR A 432 -12.63 22.75 -19.91
CA THR A 432 -13.01 24.04 -20.50
C THR A 432 -14.52 24.12 -20.85
N THR A 433 -15.18 22.98 -20.99
CA THR A 433 -16.63 22.87 -21.33
C THR A 433 -17.50 22.60 -20.10
N GLY A 434 -16.93 22.50 -18.88
CA GLY A 434 -17.62 22.21 -17.64
C GLY A 434 -17.10 20.96 -16.95
N THR A 435 -17.77 20.52 -15.88
CA THR A 435 -17.37 19.31 -15.15
C THR A 435 -17.87 18.06 -15.88
N VAL A 436 -16.94 17.16 -16.20
CA VAL A 436 -17.19 15.85 -16.80
C VAL A 436 -16.75 14.75 -15.83
N ARG A 437 -17.37 13.56 -15.96
CA ARG A 437 -17.02 12.42 -15.11
C ARG A 437 -16.23 11.40 -15.92
N TYR A 438 -14.97 11.15 -15.52
CA TYR A 438 -14.27 9.98 -16.04
C TYR A 438 -14.72 8.75 -15.27
N THR A 439 -15.09 7.69 -15.97
CA THR A 439 -15.57 6.44 -15.34
C THR A 439 -14.81 5.25 -15.91
N GLN A 440 -14.19 4.47 -15.05
CA GLN A 440 -13.77 3.10 -15.34
C GLN A 440 -14.96 2.18 -15.06
N ALA A 441 -15.50 1.60 -16.10
CA ALA A 441 -16.61 0.62 -15.98
C ALA A 441 -16.13 -0.64 -15.21
N PRO A 442 -17.04 -1.39 -14.58
CA PRO A 442 -16.70 -2.66 -13.95
C PRO A 442 -15.98 -3.60 -14.91
N TYR A 443 -15.05 -4.39 -14.38
CA TYR A 443 -14.29 -5.33 -15.19
C TYR A 443 -13.92 -6.60 -14.43
N VAL A 444 -13.57 -7.62 -15.22
CA VAL A 444 -13.07 -8.91 -14.73
C VAL A 444 -11.71 -9.18 -15.37
N THR A 445 -10.76 -9.66 -14.58
CA THR A 445 -9.54 -10.30 -15.07
C THR A 445 -9.50 -11.75 -14.61
N VAL A 446 -8.97 -12.61 -15.48
CA VAL A 446 -8.82 -14.05 -15.21
C VAL A 446 -7.36 -14.42 -15.31
N SER A 447 -6.89 -15.25 -14.41
CA SER A 447 -5.54 -15.85 -14.43
C SER A 447 -5.62 -17.37 -14.40
N LEU A 448 -4.60 -18.00 -15.00
CA LEU A 448 -4.42 -19.46 -14.96
C LEU A 448 -3.00 -19.78 -14.52
N MET A 449 -2.83 -20.93 -13.86
CA MET A 449 -1.53 -21.45 -13.50
C MET A 449 -1.49 -22.98 -13.65
N ALA A 450 -0.30 -23.48 -13.94
CA ALA A 450 0.03 -24.91 -13.86
C ALA A 450 1.42 -25.05 -13.25
N ARG A 451 1.54 -25.86 -12.21
CA ARG A 451 2.81 -26.17 -11.54
C ARG A 451 3.06 -27.67 -11.62
N TYR A 452 4.29 -28.04 -11.97
CA TYR A 452 4.76 -29.42 -11.95
C TYR A 452 5.96 -29.54 -11.03
N ASP A 453 5.85 -30.42 -10.03
CA ASP A 453 6.90 -30.76 -9.09
C ASP A 453 7.67 -31.98 -9.64
N PHE A 454 8.88 -31.75 -10.24
CA PHE A 454 9.71 -32.82 -10.78
C PHE A 454 10.15 -33.78 -9.67
N ASN A 455 10.53 -33.19 -8.54
CA ASN A 455 10.89 -33.88 -7.30
C ASN A 455 10.68 -32.90 -6.11
N GLU A 456 11.13 -33.29 -4.91
CA GLU A 456 10.96 -32.50 -3.67
C GLU A 456 11.71 -31.15 -3.71
N THR A 457 12.73 -31.04 -4.56
CA THR A 457 13.60 -29.83 -4.63
C THR A 457 13.35 -28.98 -5.86
N VAL A 458 12.88 -29.54 -6.97
CA VAL A 458 12.77 -28.82 -8.25
C VAL A 458 11.31 -28.78 -8.72
N SER A 459 10.85 -27.57 -9.05
CA SER A 459 9.53 -27.35 -9.64
C SER A 459 9.55 -26.30 -10.75
N ALA A 460 8.59 -26.41 -11.67
CA ALA A 460 8.29 -25.41 -12.68
C ALA A 460 6.84 -24.96 -12.56
N GLN A 461 6.60 -23.67 -12.68
CA GLN A 461 5.24 -23.08 -12.64
C GLN A 461 5.07 -22.14 -13.82
N PHE A 462 4.08 -22.41 -14.64
CA PHE A 462 3.64 -21.54 -15.73
C PHE A 462 2.41 -20.74 -15.29
N ASN A 463 2.41 -19.44 -15.56
CA ASN A 463 1.32 -18.54 -15.21
C ASN A 463 0.91 -17.73 -16.41
N VAL A 464 -0.39 -17.48 -16.55
CA VAL A 464 -0.98 -16.53 -17.48
C VAL A 464 -1.86 -15.59 -16.68
N GLU A 465 -1.55 -14.31 -16.71
CA GLU A 465 -2.35 -13.26 -16.08
C GLU A 465 -3.11 -12.47 -17.14
N ASN A 466 -4.28 -11.92 -16.74
CA ASN A 466 -5.20 -11.23 -17.64
C ASN A 466 -5.42 -12.02 -18.94
N LEU A 467 -5.84 -13.27 -18.81
CA LEU A 467 -5.99 -14.26 -19.89
C LEU A 467 -6.70 -13.72 -21.14
N PHE A 468 -7.74 -12.90 -20.95
CA PHE A 468 -8.56 -12.34 -22.01
C PHE A 468 -8.10 -10.98 -22.51
N ASP A 469 -6.92 -10.53 -22.07
CA ASP A 469 -6.34 -9.22 -22.39
C ASP A 469 -7.31 -8.05 -22.13
N LYS A 470 -8.04 -8.13 -21.02
CA LYS A 470 -8.96 -7.07 -20.62
C LYS A 470 -8.22 -5.74 -20.47
N ARG A 471 -8.69 -4.74 -21.19
CA ARG A 471 -8.19 -3.36 -21.07
C ARG A 471 -8.97 -2.65 -19.97
N TYR A 472 -8.26 -2.11 -19.01
CA TYR A 472 -8.79 -1.32 -17.91
C TYR A 472 -7.77 -0.24 -17.51
N VAL A 473 -8.20 0.74 -16.74
CA VAL A 473 -7.36 1.83 -16.24
C VAL A 473 -7.48 1.94 -14.72
N GLN A 474 -6.44 2.46 -14.13
CA GLN A 474 -6.41 3.02 -12.79
C GLN A 474 -6.50 4.54 -12.92
N ILE A 475 -7.39 5.15 -12.15
CA ILE A 475 -7.53 6.60 -12.06
C ILE A 475 -6.49 7.12 -11.08
N LEU A 476 -5.68 8.09 -11.53
CA LEU A 476 -4.71 8.82 -10.73
C LEU A 476 -5.38 10.15 -10.33
N GLU A 477 -5.94 10.18 -9.12
CA GLU A 477 -6.81 11.28 -8.69
C GLU A 477 -6.08 12.62 -8.62
N GLY A 478 -4.90 12.64 -7.95
CA GLY A 478 -4.12 13.86 -7.75
C GLY A 478 -3.62 14.52 -9.05
N ASP A 479 -3.50 13.73 -10.12
CA ASP A 479 -2.97 14.19 -11.42
C ASP A 479 -4.07 14.37 -12.48
N GLU A 480 -5.32 14.01 -12.18
CA GLU A 480 -6.42 13.93 -13.16
C GLU A 480 -6.06 13.09 -14.41
N GLN A 481 -5.35 11.99 -14.20
CA GLN A 481 -4.76 11.16 -15.24
C GLN A 481 -5.12 9.69 -15.05
N ILE A 482 -4.78 8.87 -16.05
CA ILE A 482 -4.97 7.42 -16.00
C ILE A 482 -3.66 6.68 -16.23
N SER A 483 -3.54 5.53 -15.59
CA SER A 483 -2.55 4.51 -15.91
C SER A 483 -3.26 3.25 -16.43
N PHE A 484 -2.71 2.60 -17.46
CA PHE A 484 -3.28 1.35 -17.95
C PHE A 484 -2.91 0.17 -17.07
N GLY A 485 -3.88 -0.67 -16.77
CA GLY A 485 -3.65 -1.96 -16.14
C GLY A 485 -2.86 -2.90 -17.04
N ALA A 486 -2.18 -3.86 -16.39
CA ALA A 486 -1.33 -4.82 -17.07
C ALA A 486 -2.10 -5.62 -18.15
N PRO A 487 -1.57 -5.73 -19.37
CA PRO A 487 -2.14 -6.58 -20.41
C PRO A 487 -1.97 -8.06 -20.07
N ARG A 488 -2.45 -8.95 -20.94
CA ARG A 488 -2.13 -10.38 -20.83
C ARG A 488 -0.63 -10.58 -20.84
N ARG A 489 -0.15 -11.32 -19.85
CA ARG A 489 1.26 -11.73 -19.76
C ARG A 489 1.36 -13.19 -19.36
N ALA A 490 2.38 -13.85 -19.87
CA ALA A 490 2.70 -15.23 -19.51
C ALA A 490 4.16 -15.30 -19.03
N PHE A 491 4.42 -16.08 -17.99
CA PHE A 491 5.76 -16.28 -17.48
C PHE A 491 5.94 -17.68 -16.90
N LEU A 492 7.18 -18.17 -16.97
CA LEU A 492 7.62 -19.43 -16.39
C LEU A 492 8.53 -19.13 -15.20
N ARG A 493 8.26 -19.78 -14.07
CA ARG A 493 9.12 -19.77 -12.89
C ARG A 493 9.71 -21.16 -12.67
N LEU A 494 11.02 -21.23 -12.55
CA LEU A 494 11.72 -22.42 -12.09
C LEU A 494 12.17 -22.19 -10.65
N SER A 495 11.95 -23.16 -9.79
CA SER A 495 12.36 -23.11 -8.39
C SER A 495 13.20 -24.33 -8.06
N ALA A 496 14.30 -24.11 -7.35
CA ALA A 496 15.14 -25.14 -6.79
C ALA A 496 15.37 -24.85 -5.30
N LYS A 497 15.27 -25.87 -4.44
CA LYS A 497 15.59 -25.80 -3.01
C LYS A 497 16.87 -26.58 -2.79
N PHE A 498 17.77 -26.04 -2.00
CA PHE A 498 19.08 -26.67 -1.71
C PHE A 498 19.18 -27.01 -0.24
#